data_0a5c924e6afa5f14810e9d2a77e5a53d
#
_entry.id   0a5c924e6afa5f14810e9d2a77e5a53d
#
_cell.length_a   1.000
_cell.length_b   1.000
_cell.length_c   1.000
_cell.angle_alpha   90.00
_cell.angle_beta   90.00
_cell.angle_gamma   90.00
#
_symmetry.space_group_name_H-M   'P 1'
#
loop_
_entity.id
_entity.type
_entity.pdbx_description
1 polymer ?
#
loop_
_entity_poly.entity_id
_entity_poly.type
_entity_poly.pdbx_seq_one_letter_code
_entity_poly.pdbx_strand_id
1 'polypeptide(L)'
;QRLLGKYVVRMLDGQALVARITETEAYVGRMDKAAHAYNYRQTARNAAMFGPPGHAYVYMIYGMHHCLNFVTEPEGEPSAVLLRGLEPVYGLDEMARLRFGKTWDALTRTQRRNITNGPGKCCRALAIDRALNTADLAGEELFVCTSPADAGLPEVTPPHYTMHTGKRIGIDYAEEAADFPWRFWLEREDG
;
A
#
# COMPACT_ATOMS: atom_id res chain seq x y z
N GLN A 1 -2.28 -11.65 -1.66
CA GLN A 1 -1.17 -12.39 -2.31
C GLN A 1 -0.86 -11.86 -3.71
N ARG A 2 -1.85 -11.76 -4.63
CA ARG A 2 -1.64 -11.42 -6.05
C ARG A 2 -0.99 -10.05 -6.31
N LEU A 3 -1.01 -9.14 -5.36
CA LEU A 3 -0.37 -7.82 -5.44
C LEU A 3 1.12 -7.87 -5.07
N LEU A 4 1.56 -8.87 -4.32
CA LEU A 4 2.97 -8.99 -3.95
C LEU A 4 3.86 -9.13 -5.19
N GLY A 5 4.97 -8.40 -5.20
CA GLY A 5 5.90 -8.33 -6.32
C GLY A 5 5.51 -7.39 -7.45
N LYS A 6 4.24 -6.92 -7.51
CA LYS A 6 3.81 -5.87 -8.44
C LYS A 6 4.29 -4.50 -7.96
N TYR A 7 4.14 -3.51 -8.81
CA TYR A 7 4.62 -2.15 -8.55
C TYR A 7 3.45 -1.19 -8.40
N VAL A 8 3.52 -0.34 -7.39
CA VAL A 8 2.70 0.86 -7.29
C VAL A 8 3.51 2.03 -7.85
N VAL A 9 2.88 2.80 -8.72
CA VAL A 9 3.46 3.98 -9.36
C VAL A 9 2.65 5.21 -8.95
N ARG A 10 3.33 6.24 -8.50
CA ARG A 10 2.79 7.57 -8.24
C ARG A 10 3.47 8.58 -9.14
N MET A 11 2.74 9.18 -10.04
CA MET A 11 3.24 10.30 -10.84
C MET A 11 3.10 11.59 -10.03
N LEU A 12 4.21 12.18 -9.63
CA LEU A 12 4.26 13.40 -8.83
C LEU A 12 5.07 14.46 -9.58
N ASP A 13 4.42 15.57 -9.96
CA ASP A 13 5.07 16.70 -10.67
C ASP A 13 5.90 16.25 -11.91
N GLY A 14 5.38 15.29 -12.66
CA GLY A 14 6.03 14.73 -13.85
C GLY A 14 7.12 13.68 -13.56
N GLN A 15 7.36 13.35 -12.31
CA GLN A 15 8.30 12.32 -11.89
C GLN A 15 7.56 11.04 -11.44
N ALA A 16 8.03 9.88 -11.89
CA ALA A 16 7.53 8.59 -11.42
C ALA A 16 8.22 8.19 -10.10
N LEU A 17 7.43 7.99 -9.05
CA LEU A 17 7.83 7.32 -7.82
C LEU A 17 7.32 5.88 -7.89
N VAL A 18 8.24 4.92 -7.99
CA VAL A 18 7.90 3.50 -8.17
C VAL A 18 8.39 2.68 -7.00
N ALA A 19 7.50 1.88 -6.44
CA ALA A 19 7.85 0.96 -5.36
C ALA A 19 7.20 -0.42 -5.58
N ARG A 20 7.97 -1.49 -5.30
CA ARG A 20 7.48 -2.87 -5.33
C ARG A 20 6.67 -3.14 -4.08
N ILE A 21 5.52 -3.79 -4.22
CA ILE A 21 4.66 -4.19 -3.11
C ILE A 21 5.26 -5.43 -2.45
N THR A 22 5.68 -5.28 -1.19
CA THR A 22 6.32 -6.35 -0.42
C THR A 22 5.49 -6.85 0.76
N GLU A 23 4.49 -6.08 1.21
CA GLU A 23 3.63 -6.49 2.31
C GLU A 23 2.21 -5.96 2.12
N THR A 24 1.22 -6.83 2.33
CA THR A 24 -0.20 -6.52 2.20
C THR A 24 -1.02 -7.14 3.33
N GLU A 25 -2.16 -6.52 3.66
CA GLU A 25 -3.17 -7.09 4.56
C GLU A 25 -4.55 -7.04 3.89
N ALA A 26 -5.30 -8.15 3.94
CA ALA A 26 -6.67 -8.19 3.43
C ALA A 26 -7.68 -7.80 4.52
N TYR A 27 -8.71 -7.03 4.13
CA TYR A 27 -9.83 -6.59 4.96
C TYR A 27 -11.13 -6.86 4.23
N VAL A 28 -11.94 -7.82 4.74
CA VAL A 28 -13.19 -8.27 4.12
C VAL A 28 -14.37 -7.76 4.93
N GLY A 29 -14.96 -6.66 4.51
CA GLY A 29 -15.91 -5.87 5.32
C GLY A 29 -17.11 -6.62 5.87
N ARG A 30 -17.56 -7.70 5.20
CA ARG A 30 -18.72 -8.46 5.60
C ARG A 30 -18.57 -9.17 6.95
N MET A 31 -17.46 -9.90 7.14
CA MET A 31 -17.26 -10.82 8.26
C MET A 31 -16.05 -10.46 9.13
N ASP A 32 -15.27 -9.48 8.72
CA ASP A 32 -14.00 -9.13 9.34
C ASP A 32 -14.21 -7.98 10.33
N LYS A 33 -14.17 -8.27 11.61
CA LYS A 33 -14.29 -7.27 12.69
C LYS A 33 -13.20 -6.22 12.68
N ALA A 34 -12.08 -6.47 11.98
CA ALA A 34 -11.02 -5.49 11.78
C ALA A 34 -11.30 -4.53 10.62
N ALA A 35 -12.23 -4.85 9.72
CA ALA A 35 -12.53 -4.00 8.58
C ALA A 35 -13.42 -2.82 8.99
N HIS A 36 -13.16 -1.63 8.42
CA HIS A 36 -13.97 -0.44 8.66
C HIS A 36 -15.44 -0.60 8.24
N ALA A 37 -15.71 -1.53 7.32
CA ALA A 37 -17.04 -1.82 6.80
C ALA A 37 -17.63 -3.12 7.37
N TYR A 38 -17.13 -3.58 8.52
CA TYR A 38 -17.67 -4.76 9.19
C TYR A 38 -19.20 -4.70 9.27
N ASN A 39 -19.85 -5.83 8.97
CA ASN A 39 -21.30 -5.95 8.92
C ASN A 39 -21.99 -4.93 7.99
N TYR A 40 -21.34 -4.62 6.84
CA TYR A 40 -21.79 -3.63 5.84
C TYR A 40 -22.02 -2.21 6.39
N ARG A 41 -21.38 -1.87 7.50
CA ARG A 41 -21.49 -0.52 8.06
C ARG A 41 -20.80 0.50 7.15
N GLN A 42 -21.60 1.26 6.42
CA GLN A 42 -21.12 2.34 5.57
C GLN A 42 -21.13 3.69 6.31
N THR A 43 -20.09 4.47 6.15
CA THR A 43 -19.90 5.81 6.68
C THR A 43 -19.22 6.69 5.62
N ALA A 44 -19.25 8.01 5.77
CA ALA A 44 -18.54 8.89 4.86
C ALA A 44 -17.02 8.59 4.80
N ARG A 45 -16.45 8.05 5.87
CA ARG A 45 -15.02 7.71 5.93
C ARG A 45 -14.65 6.50 5.08
N ASN A 46 -15.50 5.49 5.04
CA ASN A 46 -15.21 4.22 4.36
C ASN A 46 -16.03 4.02 3.07
N ALA A 47 -16.74 5.03 2.61
CA ALA A 47 -17.60 4.94 1.42
C ALA A 47 -16.84 4.40 0.18
N ALA A 48 -15.56 4.74 0.03
CA ALA A 48 -14.73 4.25 -1.07
C ALA A 48 -14.58 2.71 -1.09
N MET A 49 -14.66 2.03 0.07
CA MET A 49 -14.61 0.55 0.11
C MET A 49 -15.81 -0.11 -0.57
N PHE A 50 -16.93 0.60 -0.70
CA PHE A 50 -18.17 0.12 -1.34
C PHE A 50 -18.21 0.46 -2.84
N GLY A 51 -17.21 1.17 -3.34
CA GLY A 51 -17.10 1.54 -4.74
C GLY A 51 -16.59 0.39 -5.62
N PRO A 52 -16.35 0.69 -6.91
CA PRO A 52 -15.92 -0.32 -7.87
C PRO A 52 -14.50 -0.85 -7.55
N PRO A 53 -14.17 -2.10 -7.94
CA PRO A 53 -12.84 -2.65 -7.80
C PRO A 53 -11.81 -1.87 -8.63
N GLY A 54 -10.54 -1.97 -8.22
CA GLY A 54 -9.46 -1.26 -8.90
C GLY A 54 -9.36 0.23 -8.59
N HIS A 55 -10.03 0.70 -7.52
CA HIS A 55 -9.92 2.06 -7.03
C HIS A 55 -9.18 2.13 -5.69
N ALA A 56 -8.55 3.25 -5.43
CA ALA A 56 -7.87 3.52 -4.18
C ALA A 56 -8.87 3.84 -3.06
N TYR A 57 -8.66 3.26 -1.89
CA TYR A 57 -9.28 3.70 -0.65
C TYR A 57 -8.21 4.28 0.26
N VAL A 58 -8.20 5.60 0.40
CA VAL A 58 -7.23 6.33 1.22
C VAL A 58 -7.94 6.96 2.42
N TYR A 59 -7.51 6.58 3.62
CA TYR A 59 -8.03 7.16 4.85
C TYR A 59 -6.92 7.63 5.78
N MET A 60 -7.25 8.56 6.66
CA MET A 60 -6.32 9.10 7.65
C MET A 60 -6.49 8.41 9.00
N ILE A 61 -5.36 8.07 9.65
CA ILE A 61 -5.31 7.55 11.01
C ILE A 61 -4.49 8.47 11.91
N TYR A 62 -4.82 8.51 13.19
CA TYR A 62 -4.15 9.32 14.23
C TYR A 62 -4.00 10.80 13.86
N GLY A 63 -4.87 11.32 12.98
CA GLY A 63 -4.84 12.72 12.56
C GLY A 63 -3.65 13.16 11.69
N MET A 64 -2.73 12.24 11.34
CA MET A 64 -1.48 12.60 10.67
C MET A 64 -0.97 11.61 9.63
N HIS A 65 -1.46 10.39 9.60
CA HIS A 65 -0.98 9.36 8.68
C HIS A 65 -2.09 8.89 7.76
N HIS A 66 -1.75 8.64 6.50
CA HIS A 66 -2.64 8.03 5.53
C HIS A 66 -2.32 6.56 5.35
N CYS A 67 -3.35 5.79 4.99
CA CYS A 67 -3.24 4.38 4.61
C CYS A 67 -3.85 4.21 3.23
N LEU A 68 -3.11 3.60 2.32
CA LEU A 68 -3.55 3.26 0.97
C LEU A 68 -4.04 1.82 0.92
N ASN A 69 -5.25 1.64 0.46
CA ASN A 69 -5.85 0.34 0.18
C ASN A 69 -6.34 0.30 -1.27
N PHE A 70 -6.43 -0.89 -1.82
CA PHE A 70 -7.02 -1.16 -3.12
C PHE A 70 -8.34 -1.91 -2.94
N VAL A 71 -9.44 -1.35 -3.46
CA VAL A 71 -10.74 -2.00 -3.46
C VAL A 71 -10.73 -3.18 -4.43
N THR A 72 -11.23 -4.33 -4.02
CA THR A 72 -11.03 -5.60 -4.75
C THR A 72 -12.30 -6.31 -5.18
N GLU A 73 -13.42 -6.07 -4.49
CA GLU A 73 -14.69 -6.75 -4.76
C GLU A 73 -15.65 -5.87 -5.58
N PRO A 74 -16.68 -6.44 -6.19
CA PRO A 74 -17.70 -5.69 -6.90
C PRO A 74 -18.31 -4.57 -6.04
N GLU A 75 -18.83 -3.54 -6.71
CA GLU A 75 -19.50 -2.42 -6.06
C GLU A 75 -20.60 -2.90 -5.09
N GLY A 76 -20.59 -2.36 -3.88
CA GLY A 76 -21.46 -2.76 -2.79
C GLY A 76 -20.91 -3.87 -1.89
N GLU A 77 -19.84 -4.58 -2.31
CA GLU A 77 -19.16 -5.59 -1.49
C GLU A 77 -17.85 -5.00 -0.92
N PRO A 78 -17.85 -4.48 0.31
CA PRO A 78 -16.75 -3.69 0.83
C PRO A 78 -15.55 -4.53 1.25
N SER A 79 -14.60 -4.69 0.37
CA SER A 79 -13.34 -5.37 0.65
C SER A 79 -12.17 -4.61 0.06
N ALA A 80 -11.06 -4.59 0.78
CA ALA A 80 -9.87 -3.89 0.35
C ALA A 80 -8.58 -4.58 0.81
N VAL A 81 -7.50 -4.31 0.10
CA VAL A 81 -6.14 -4.76 0.43
C VAL A 81 -5.31 -3.54 0.82
N LEU A 82 -4.85 -3.50 2.07
CA LEU A 82 -3.93 -2.49 2.59
C LEU A 82 -2.52 -2.74 2.06
N LEU A 83 -1.88 -1.71 1.51
CA LEU A 83 -0.44 -1.70 1.23
C LEU A 83 0.31 -1.35 2.51
N ARG A 84 1.02 -2.33 3.07
CA ARG A 84 1.69 -2.20 4.35
C ARG A 84 3.20 -2.00 4.24
N GLY A 85 3.81 -2.62 3.27
CA GLY A 85 5.24 -2.52 3.01
C GLY A 85 5.53 -2.41 1.52
N LEU A 86 6.47 -1.53 1.18
CA LEU A 86 6.93 -1.31 -0.18
C LEU A 86 8.46 -1.31 -0.21
N GLU A 87 9.04 -1.71 -1.33
CA GLU A 87 10.46 -1.55 -1.62
C GLU A 87 10.62 -0.47 -2.69
N PRO A 88 11.27 0.68 -2.39
CA PRO A 88 11.52 1.74 -3.36
C PRO A 88 12.37 1.27 -4.53
N VAL A 89 12.00 1.65 -5.76
CA VAL A 89 12.69 1.25 -7.00
C VAL A 89 13.11 2.46 -7.81
N TYR A 90 12.22 3.43 -8.06
CA TYR A 90 12.51 4.68 -8.75
C TYR A 90 11.98 5.88 -7.98
N GLY A 91 12.61 7.04 -8.18
CA GLY A 91 12.26 8.27 -7.46
C GLY A 91 12.79 8.30 -6.03
N LEU A 92 13.92 7.63 -5.77
CA LEU A 92 14.50 7.44 -4.43
C LEU A 92 14.78 8.74 -3.71
N ASP A 93 15.35 9.73 -4.39
CA ASP A 93 15.66 11.04 -3.80
C ASP A 93 14.39 11.78 -3.37
N GLU A 94 13.35 11.74 -4.20
CA GLU A 94 12.08 12.38 -3.86
C GLU A 94 11.40 11.67 -2.67
N MET A 95 11.39 10.34 -2.66
CA MET A 95 10.89 9.58 -1.50
C MET A 95 11.68 9.91 -0.22
N ALA A 96 13.00 10.05 -0.31
CA ALA A 96 13.87 10.42 0.80
C ALA A 96 13.59 11.86 1.27
N ARG A 97 13.37 12.80 0.34
CA ARG A 97 12.99 14.18 0.63
C ARG A 97 11.63 14.25 1.35
N LEU A 98 10.62 13.57 0.85
CA LEU A 98 9.28 13.52 1.42
C LEU A 98 9.26 12.91 2.83
N ARG A 99 10.13 11.93 3.07
CA ARG A 99 10.21 11.23 4.36
C ARG A 99 11.10 11.91 5.38
N PHE A 100 12.24 12.45 4.96
CA PHE A 100 13.33 12.86 5.85
C PHE A 100 13.91 14.23 5.52
N GLY A 101 13.49 14.89 4.43
CA GLY A 101 14.06 16.18 3.99
C GLY A 101 15.52 16.06 3.48
N LYS A 102 15.93 14.88 2.99
CA LYS A 102 17.30 14.56 2.56
C LYS A 102 17.29 13.86 1.21
N THR A 103 18.44 13.83 0.53
CA THR A 103 18.68 12.96 -0.63
C THR A 103 18.83 11.50 -0.19
N TRP A 104 18.66 10.57 -1.10
CA TRP A 104 18.80 9.12 -0.82
C TRP A 104 20.17 8.75 -0.25
N ASP A 105 21.24 9.30 -0.84
CA ASP A 105 22.61 9.01 -0.41
C ASP A 105 22.93 9.57 0.97
N ALA A 106 22.26 10.64 1.39
CA ALA A 106 22.41 11.20 2.72
C ALA A 106 21.65 10.42 3.82
N LEU A 107 20.85 9.40 3.44
CA LEU A 107 20.14 8.57 4.40
C LEU A 107 21.06 7.54 5.04
N THR A 108 20.90 7.35 6.35
CA THR A 108 21.52 6.22 7.07
C THR A 108 20.90 4.90 6.61
N ARG A 109 21.59 3.78 6.83
CA ARG A 109 21.07 2.42 6.57
C ARG A 109 19.70 2.20 7.24
N THR A 110 19.55 2.65 8.48
CA THR A 110 18.27 2.56 9.23
C THR A 110 17.18 3.39 8.59
N GLN A 111 17.47 4.61 8.10
CA GLN A 111 16.49 5.45 7.41
C GLN A 111 16.05 4.81 6.09
N ARG A 112 16.98 4.27 5.29
CA ARG A 112 16.67 3.55 4.04
C ARG A 112 15.75 2.34 4.30
N ARG A 113 16.05 1.52 5.33
CA ARG A 113 15.18 0.39 5.73
C ARG A 113 13.80 0.82 6.22
N ASN A 114 13.68 2.03 6.74
CA ASN A 114 12.43 2.56 7.32
C ASN A 114 11.67 3.50 6.38
N ILE A 115 12.06 3.62 5.12
CA ILE A 115 11.46 4.62 4.23
C ILE A 115 10.01 4.29 3.90
N THR A 116 9.68 3.02 3.68
CA THR A 116 8.36 2.52 3.26
C THR A 116 7.92 1.26 4.02
N ASN A 117 8.50 0.93 5.17
CA ASN A 117 8.12 -0.21 5.99
C ASN A 117 7.00 0.15 6.99
N GLY A 118 5.79 0.26 6.52
CA GLY A 118 4.60 0.60 7.27
C GLY A 118 3.65 1.48 6.46
N PRO A 119 2.32 1.34 6.61
CA PRO A 119 1.33 1.96 5.72
C PRO A 119 1.43 3.48 5.68
N GLY A 120 1.57 4.14 6.83
CA GLY A 120 1.74 5.60 6.88
C GLY A 120 3.06 6.07 6.26
N LYS A 121 4.11 5.26 6.36
CA LYS A 121 5.41 5.56 5.74
C LYS A 121 5.33 5.40 4.21
N CYS A 122 4.65 4.38 3.72
CA CYS A 122 4.37 4.18 2.30
C CYS A 122 3.67 5.41 1.70
N CYS A 123 2.56 5.82 2.32
CA CYS A 123 1.82 6.99 1.86
C CYS A 123 2.67 8.27 1.88
N ARG A 124 3.44 8.50 2.93
CA ARG A 124 4.28 9.70 3.01
C ARG A 124 5.41 9.68 1.97
N ALA A 125 6.04 8.52 1.73
CA ALA A 125 7.11 8.38 0.73
C ALA A 125 6.62 8.60 -0.71
N LEU A 126 5.35 8.26 -0.98
CA LEU A 126 4.72 8.40 -2.30
C LEU A 126 3.82 9.65 -2.42
N ALA A 127 3.85 10.58 -1.45
CA ALA A 127 2.95 11.73 -1.42
C ALA A 127 1.47 11.35 -1.63
N ILE A 128 1.02 10.29 -0.97
CA ILE A 128 -0.36 9.81 -1.04
C ILE A 128 -1.14 10.37 0.14
N ASP A 129 -2.20 11.10 -0.15
CA ASP A 129 -3.12 11.65 0.83
C ASP A 129 -4.60 11.45 0.40
N ARG A 130 -5.51 12.13 1.08
CA ARG A 130 -6.96 12.02 0.82
C ARG A 130 -7.39 12.48 -0.57
N ALA A 131 -6.59 13.29 -1.27
CA ALA A 131 -6.91 13.72 -2.62
C ALA A 131 -6.95 12.53 -3.61
N LEU A 132 -6.18 11.48 -3.31
CA LEU A 132 -6.15 10.24 -4.09
C LEU A 132 -7.19 9.20 -3.65
N ASN A 133 -8.07 9.53 -2.69
CA ASN A 133 -9.16 8.62 -2.34
C ASN A 133 -10.12 8.48 -3.53
N THR A 134 -10.47 7.27 -3.92
CA THR A 134 -11.24 6.90 -5.12
C THR A 134 -10.51 7.05 -6.46
N ALA A 135 -9.20 7.31 -6.46
CA ALA A 135 -8.41 7.31 -7.70
C ALA A 135 -8.48 5.94 -8.40
N ASP A 136 -8.63 5.95 -9.71
CA ASP A 136 -8.56 4.76 -10.55
C ASP A 136 -7.12 4.25 -10.60
N LEU A 137 -6.90 2.99 -10.20
CA LEU A 137 -5.58 2.36 -10.17
C LEU A 137 -5.11 1.84 -11.55
N ALA A 138 -5.91 2.05 -12.59
CA ALA A 138 -5.52 1.93 -14.01
C ALA A 138 -5.32 3.30 -14.66
N GLY A 139 -5.44 4.40 -13.90
CA GLY A 139 -5.24 5.78 -14.38
C GLY A 139 -3.77 6.15 -14.53
N GLU A 140 -3.51 7.48 -14.58
CA GLU A 140 -2.16 7.99 -14.86
C GLU A 140 -1.45 8.55 -13.62
N GLU A 141 -2.18 8.90 -12.54
CA GLU A 141 -1.62 9.58 -11.39
C GLU A 141 -1.15 8.61 -10.29
N LEU A 142 -1.94 7.58 -10.03
CA LEU A 142 -1.66 6.48 -9.11
C LEU A 142 -2.14 5.18 -9.75
N PHE A 143 -1.24 4.27 -10.04
CA PHE A 143 -1.61 3.02 -10.70
C PHE A 143 -0.74 1.84 -10.27
N VAL A 144 -1.17 0.64 -10.66
CA VAL A 144 -0.46 -0.61 -10.39
C VAL A 144 -0.07 -1.28 -11.69
N CYS A 145 1.18 -1.71 -11.78
CA CYS A 145 1.70 -2.40 -12.94
C CYS A 145 2.48 -3.67 -12.56
N THR A 146 2.79 -4.48 -13.56
CA THR A 146 3.54 -5.74 -13.36
C THR A 146 5.04 -5.54 -13.48
N SER A 147 5.45 -4.49 -14.19
CA SER A 147 6.83 -4.14 -14.47
C SER A 147 7.01 -2.62 -14.46
N PRO A 148 8.19 -2.09 -14.08
CA PRO A 148 8.53 -0.69 -14.29
C PRO A 148 8.45 -0.25 -15.76
N ALA A 149 8.62 -1.17 -16.73
CA ALA A 149 8.49 -0.87 -18.15
C ALA A 149 7.06 -0.42 -18.52
N ASP A 150 6.04 -0.88 -17.83
CA ASP A 150 4.66 -0.42 -17.99
C ASP A 150 4.50 1.09 -17.67
N ALA A 151 5.44 1.64 -16.88
CA ALA A 151 5.54 3.07 -16.55
C ALA A 151 6.62 3.80 -17.38
N GLY A 152 7.11 3.20 -18.47
CA GLY A 152 8.14 3.78 -19.33
C GLY A 152 9.56 3.81 -18.72
N LEU A 153 9.81 3.01 -17.67
CA LEU A 153 11.09 2.95 -16.97
C LEU A 153 11.84 1.66 -17.29
N PRO A 154 13.19 1.64 -17.14
CA PRO A 154 13.96 0.41 -17.33
C PRO A 154 13.48 -0.74 -16.43
N GLU A 155 13.64 -1.96 -16.91
CA GLU A 155 13.36 -3.16 -16.11
C GLU A 155 14.33 -3.26 -14.92
N VAL A 156 13.81 -3.78 -13.82
CA VAL A 156 14.61 -4.10 -12.63
C VAL A 156 14.44 -5.57 -12.32
N THR A 157 15.55 -6.30 -12.33
CA THR A 157 15.54 -7.70 -11.88
C THR A 157 15.22 -7.74 -10.40
N PRO A 158 14.09 -8.35 -9.98
CA PRO A 158 13.76 -8.46 -8.59
C PRO A 158 14.73 -9.44 -7.88
N PRO A 159 15.04 -9.22 -6.61
CA PRO A 159 15.68 -10.24 -5.79
C PRO A 159 14.78 -11.48 -5.68
N HIS A 160 15.37 -12.61 -5.26
CA HIS A 160 14.58 -13.76 -4.86
C HIS A 160 13.88 -13.49 -3.53
N TYR A 161 12.62 -13.90 -3.46
CA TYR A 161 11.78 -13.73 -2.28
C TYR A 161 11.06 -15.02 -1.92
N THR A 162 10.98 -15.28 -0.63
CA THR A 162 10.04 -16.24 -0.06
C THR A 162 8.79 -15.51 0.42
N MET A 163 7.60 -16.00 0.05
CA MET A 163 6.33 -15.47 0.49
C MET A 163 5.88 -16.10 1.81
N HIS A 164 5.52 -15.26 2.76
CA HIS A 164 4.98 -15.65 4.05
C HIS A 164 3.55 -15.19 4.25
N THR A 165 2.85 -15.83 5.17
CA THR A 165 1.51 -15.48 5.60
C THR A 165 1.41 -15.52 7.13
N GLY A 166 0.59 -14.66 7.70
CA GLY A 166 0.41 -14.61 9.15
C GLY A 166 -0.67 -13.62 9.58
N LYS A 167 -0.76 -13.39 10.89
CA LYS A 167 -1.71 -12.45 11.48
C LYS A 167 -1.43 -11.01 11.02
N ARG A 168 -2.50 -10.23 10.88
CA ARG A 168 -2.43 -8.78 10.62
C ARG A 168 -1.92 -8.04 11.86
N ILE A 169 -1.43 -6.82 11.67
CA ILE A 169 -0.78 -6.03 12.71
C ILE A 169 -1.69 -4.90 13.19
N GLY A 170 -1.78 -4.74 14.53
CA GLY A 170 -2.49 -3.63 15.16
C GLY A 170 -4.01 -3.75 15.14
N ILE A 171 -4.53 -4.97 15.10
CA ILE A 171 -5.96 -5.28 15.08
C ILE A 171 -6.38 -6.21 16.25
N ASP A 172 -5.67 -6.18 17.37
CA ASP A 172 -5.91 -7.04 18.54
C ASP A 172 -7.34 -6.88 19.11
N TYR A 173 -8.00 -5.76 18.82
CA TYR A 173 -9.38 -5.48 19.20
C TYR A 173 -10.42 -6.27 18.38
N ALA A 174 -10.02 -6.92 17.31
CA ALA A 174 -10.93 -7.49 16.31
C ALA A 174 -11.40 -8.93 16.66
N GLU A 175 -11.30 -9.32 17.92
CA GLU A 175 -11.71 -10.65 18.42
C GLU A 175 -11.12 -11.79 17.55
N GLU A 176 -11.94 -12.76 17.09
CA GLU A 176 -11.50 -13.88 16.26
C GLU A 176 -10.82 -13.43 14.94
N ALA A 177 -11.19 -12.26 14.41
CA ALA A 177 -10.59 -11.74 13.18
C ALA A 177 -9.11 -11.32 13.37
N ALA A 178 -8.65 -11.11 14.60
CA ALA A 178 -7.25 -10.86 14.90
C ALA A 178 -6.36 -12.07 14.57
N ASP A 179 -6.93 -13.26 14.59
CA ASP A 179 -6.22 -14.52 14.32
C ASP A 179 -6.19 -14.91 12.85
N PHE A 180 -6.94 -14.22 11.98
CA PHE A 180 -6.96 -14.56 10.57
C PHE A 180 -5.58 -14.33 9.93
N PRO A 181 -5.06 -15.33 9.14
CA PRO A 181 -3.75 -15.23 8.51
C PRO A 181 -3.82 -14.40 7.21
N TRP A 182 -4.34 -13.18 7.31
CA TRP A 182 -4.63 -12.31 6.17
C TRP A 182 -3.60 -11.21 5.97
N ARG A 183 -2.42 -11.38 6.52
CA ARG A 183 -1.22 -10.62 6.20
C ARG A 183 -0.28 -11.48 5.38
N PHE A 184 0.24 -10.92 4.29
CA PHE A 184 1.14 -11.56 3.35
C PHE A 184 2.34 -10.67 3.11
N TRP A 185 3.55 -11.25 3.13
CA TRP A 185 4.76 -10.48 2.88
C TRP A 185 5.82 -11.30 2.17
N LEU A 186 6.73 -10.55 1.50
CA LEU A 186 7.91 -11.08 0.85
C LEU A 186 9.11 -10.91 1.77
N GLU A 187 9.82 -11.97 2.05
CA GLU A 187 11.11 -11.95 2.71
C GLU A 187 12.19 -12.18 1.67
N ARG A 188 13.19 -11.28 1.66
CA ARG A 188 14.31 -11.37 0.73
C ARG A 188 15.23 -12.51 1.15
N GLU A 189 15.60 -13.39 0.22
CA GLU A 189 16.45 -14.55 0.50
C GLU A 189 17.92 -14.18 0.76
N ASP A 190 18.37 -13.03 0.27
CA ASP A 190 19.73 -12.51 0.43
C ASP A 190 19.80 -11.46 1.56
N GLY A 191 19.34 -11.80 2.74
CA GLY A 191 19.28 -10.92 3.92
C GLY A 191 20.59 -10.83 4.71
#